data_5808ad1377fc7dbc7d4274936d9e8f30
#
_entry.id   5808ad1377fc7dbc7d4274936d9e8f30
#
_cell.length_a   1.000
_cell.length_b   1.000
_cell.length_c   1.000
_cell.angle_alpha   90.00
_cell.angle_beta   90.00
_cell.angle_gamma   90.00
#
_symmetry.space_group_name_H-M   'P 1'
#
loop_
_entity.id
_entity.type
_entity.pdbx_description
1 polymer ?
#
loop_
_entity_poly.entity_id
_entity_poly.type
_entity_poly.pdbx_seq_one_letter_code
_entity_poly.pdbx_strand_id
1 'polypeptide(L)'
;MQSNENQAAIKEMLKSFGFLMKIFSNQTTKIYDGLIIGENDNGSWNVRYNGEVHALIAYGTITPAVGKTVKVFIPQGNQNLAYFM
;
A
#
# COMPACT_ATOMS: atom_id res chain seq x y z
N MET A 1 28.90 -12.06 29.83
CA MET A 1 28.44 -12.95 28.77
C MET A 1 27.00 -12.60 28.47
N GLN A 2 26.74 -12.39 27.25
CA GLN A 2 25.38 -12.31 26.87
C GLN A 2 24.72 -13.63 27.08
N SER A 3 23.65 -13.65 27.80
CA SER A 3 22.98 -14.90 28.13
C SER A 3 22.39 -15.51 26.87
N ASN A 4 22.29 -16.82 26.88
CA ASN A 4 21.58 -17.54 25.82
C ASN A 4 20.11 -17.12 25.74
N GLU A 5 19.57 -16.65 26.83
CA GLU A 5 18.21 -16.13 26.89
C GLU A 5 18.02 -14.89 26.02
N ASN A 6 18.97 -13.96 26.05
CA ASN A 6 18.92 -12.79 25.21
C ASN A 6 19.04 -13.14 23.74
N GLN A 7 19.90 -14.11 23.42
CA GLN A 7 20.04 -14.59 22.05
C GLN A 7 18.78 -15.30 21.57
N ALA A 8 18.16 -16.09 22.45
CA ALA A 8 16.91 -16.76 22.12
C ALA A 8 15.79 -15.74 21.90
N ALA A 9 15.69 -14.71 22.75
CA ALA A 9 14.70 -13.65 22.59
C ALA A 9 14.90 -12.88 21.28
N ILE A 10 16.14 -12.58 20.93
CA ILE A 10 16.46 -11.91 19.66
C ILE A 10 16.08 -12.80 18.50
N LYS A 11 16.40 -14.09 18.56
CA LYS A 11 16.04 -15.03 17.50
C LYS A 11 14.52 -15.14 17.33
N GLU A 12 13.78 -15.19 18.43
CA GLU A 12 12.32 -15.22 18.38
C GLU A 12 11.76 -13.97 17.77
N MET A 13 12.28 -12.81 18.14
CA MET A 13 11.87 -11.53 17.58
C MET A 13 12.17 -11.48 16.08
N LEU A 14 13.35 -11.94 15.67
CA LEU A 14 13.73 -11.97 14.26
C LEU A 14 12.87 -12.95 13.47
N LYS A 15 12.49 -14.08 14.06
CA LYS A 15 11.57 -15.01 13.43
C LYS A 15 10.20 -14.39 13.21
N SER A 16 9.65 -13.72 14.23
CA SER A 16 8.37 -13.05 14.13
C SER A 16 8.42 -11.94 13.09
N PHE A 17 9.49 -11.14 13.11
CA PHE A 17 9.70 -10.08 12.13
C PHE A 17 9.85 -10.65 10.73
N GLY A 18 10.63 -11.72 10.57
CA GLY A 18 10.81 -12.39 9.29
C GLY A 18 9.51 -12.99 8.76
N PHE A 19 8.67 -13.52 9.65
CA PHE A 19 7.36 -14.04 9.30
C PHE A 19 6.46 -12.91 8.78
N LEU A 20 6.43 -11.77 9.47
CA LEU A 20 5.67 -10.60 9.02
C LEU A 20 6.19 -10.09 7.68
N MET A 21 7.50 -10.00 7.53
CA MET A 21 8.09 -9.57 6.26
C MET A 21 7.75 -10.53 5.13
N LYS A 22 7.73 -11.83 5.41
CA LYS A 22 7.36 -12.82 4.42
C LYS A 22 5.90 -12.70 4.03
N ILE A 23 5.01 -12.45 5.00
CA ILE A 23 3.60 -12.20 4.72
C ILE A 23 3.46 -10.97 3.84
N PHE A 24 4.13 -9.87 4.19
CA PHE A 24 4.12 -8.66 3.39
C PHE A 24 4.71 -8.89 2.00
N SER A 25 5.75 -9.72 1.88
CA SER A 25 6.34 -10.06 0.57
C SER A 25 5.39 -10.86 -0.31
N ASN A 26 4.70 -11.84 0.28
CA ASN A 26 3.76 -12.69 -0.46
C ASN A 26 2.48 -11.94 -0.80
N GLN A 27 2.15 -10.93 0.01
CA GLN A 27 1.01 -10.06 -0.19
C GLN A 27 1.49 -8.65 -0.51
N THR A 28 2.47 -8.57 -1.39
CA THR A 28 3.17 -7.33 -1.69
C THR A 28 2.19 -6.24 -2.12
N THR A 29 2.22 -5.14 -1.40
CA THR A 29 1.55 -3.92 -1.82
C THR A 29 2.34 -3.33 -2.97
N LYS A 30 1.71 -3.20 -4.11
CA LYS A 30 2.30 -2.49 -5.25
C LYS A 30 1.98 -1.01 -5.13
N ILE A 31 2.97 -0.18 -5.40
CA ILE A 31 2.84 1.26 -5.31
C ILE A 31 3.18 1.86 -6.67
N TYR A 32 2.29 2.68 -7.17
CA TYR A 32 2.47 3.38 -8.45
C TYR A 32 2.28 4.87 -8.26
N ASP A 33 2.92 5.64 -9.12
CA ASP A 33 2.59 7.05 -9.25
C ASP A 33 1.35 7.17 -10.14
N GLY A 34 0.36 7.91 -9.66
CA GLY A 34 -0.89 8.09 -10.36
C GLY A 34 -1.21 9.56 -10.59
N LEU A 35 -2.08 9.80 -11.56
CA LEU A 35 -2.60 11.13 -11.87
C LEU A 35 -4.12 11.08 -11.78
N ILE A 36 -4.70 11.96 -10.98
CA ILE A 36 -6.16 12.09 -10.89
C ILE A 36 -6.64 12.81 -12.14
N ILE A 37 -7.51 12.14 -12.90
CA ILE A 37 -8.01 12.69 -14.17
C ILE A 37 -9.51 13.02 -14.14
N GLY A 38 -10.23 12.58 -13.12
CA GLY A 38 -11.67 12.87 -13.02
C GLY A 38 -12.22 12.50 -11.66
N GLU A 39 -13.37 13.07 -11.34
CA GLU A 39 -14.14 12.78 -10.14
C GLU A 39 -15.41 12.03 -10.54
N ASN A 40 -15.77 11.02 -9.77
CA ASN A 40 -17.00 10.24 -9.99
C ASN A 40 -18.06 10.66 -8.96
N ASP A 41 -19.33 10.46 -9.31
CA ASP A 41 -20.45 10.86 -8.46
C ASP A 41 -20.54 10.09 -7.14
N ASN A 42 -19.93 8.91 -7.10
CA ASN A 42 -19.95 8.05 -5.90
C ASN A 42 -18.82 8.33 -4.91
N GLY A 43 -18.10 9.42 -5.09
CA GLY A 43 -16.99 9.78 -4.19
C GLY A 43 -15.66 9.13 -4.54
N SER A 44 -15.60 8.34 -5.59
CA SER A 44 -14.33 7.82 -6.10
C SER A 44 -13.73 8.78 -7.12
N TRP A 45 -12.48 8.55 -7.47
CA TRP A 45 -11.75 9.38 -8.42
C TRP A 45 -11.13 8.50 -9.48
N ASN A 46 -11.17 8.95 -10.71
CA ASN A 46 -10.48 8.26 -11.79
C ASN A 46 -9.00 8.61 -11.73
N VAL A 47 -8.18 7.60 -11.55
CA VAL A 47 -6.73 7.75 -11.43
C VAL A 47 -6.07 6.93 -12.53
N ARG A 48 -5.21 7.59 -13.28
CA ARG A 48 -4.39 6.92 -14.29
C ARG A 48 -3.07 6.48 -13.67
N TYR A 49 -2.78 5.21 -13.73
CA TYR A 49 -1.49 4.67 -13.37
C TYR A 49 -1.21 3.42 -14.17
N ASN A 50 0.06 3.15 -14.39
CA ASN A 50 0.50 1.96 -15.14
C ASN A 50 -0.22 1.78 -16.48
N GLY A 51 -0.52 2.90 -17.16
CA GLY A 51 -1.17 2.89 -18.46
C GLY A 51 -2.66 2.64 -18.45
N GLU A 52 -3.29 2.51 -17.28
CA GLU A 52 -4.71 2.23 -17.14
C GLU A 52 -5.38 3.25 -16.24
N VAL A 53 -6.70 3.37 -16.36
CA VAL A 53 -7.50 4.26 -15.52
C VAL A 53 -8.41 3.41 -14.66
N HIS A 54 -8.38 3.66 -13.35
CA HIS A 54 -9.23 2.96 -12.38
C HIS A 54 -9.93 3.96 -11.45
N ALA A 55 -11.13 3.61 -11.03
CA ALA A 55 -11.84 4.38 -10.02
C ALA A 55 -11.35 3.95 -8.65
N LEU A 56 -10.75 4.89 -7.90
CA LEU A 56 -10.13 4.61 -6.60
C LEU A 56 -10.66 5.55 -5.53
N ILE A 57 -10.54 5.14 -4.28
CA ILE A 57 -10.91 5.94 -3.12
C ILE A 57 -9.66 6.62 -2.55
N ALA A 58 -9.85 7.84 -2.03
CA ALA A 58 -8.79 8.55 -1.34
C ALA A 58 -8.74 8.11 0.12
N TYR A 59 -7.53 7.89 0.62
CA TYR A 59 -7.28 7.60 2.03
C TYR A 59 -6.40 8.68 2.64
N GLY A 60 -6.52 8.82 3.97
CA GLY A 60 -5.73 9.77 4.72
C GLY A 60 -6.31 11.18 4.66
N THR A 61 -5.42 12.16 4.85
CA THR A 61 -5.80 13.57 4.93
C THR A 61 -5.65 14.31 3.61
N ILE A 62 -5.43 13.58 2.53
CA ILE A 62 -5.26 14.18 1.21
C ILE A 62 -6.56 14.82 0.74
N THR A 63 -6.44 15.95 0.07
CA THR A 63 -7.55 16.59 -0.63
C THR A 63 -7.41 16.30 -2.12
N PRO A 64 -8.20 15.36 -2.67
CA PRO A 64 -8.08 15.01 -4.08
C PRO A 64 -8.51 16.16 -4.97
N ALA A 65 -7.86 16.28 -6.12
CA ALA A 65 -8.21 17.26 -7.15
C ALA A 65 -7.73 16.74 -8.51
N VAL A 66 -8.49 17.02 -9.55
CA VAL A 66 -8.09 16.68 -10.92
C VAL A 66 -6.77 17.36 -11.25
N GLY A 67 -5.84 16.59 -11.83
CA GLY A 67 -4.50 17.07 -12.17
C GLY A 67 -3.46 16.86 -11.07
N LYS A 68 -3.88 16.34 -9.90
CA LYS A 68 -2.98 16.08 -8.79
C LYS A 68 -2.31 14.73 -8.94
N THR A 69 -1.00 14.68 -8.66
CA THR A 69 -0.27 13.40 -8.60
C THR A 69 -0.44 12.77 -7.24
N VAL A 70 -0.65 11.47 -7.22
CA VAL A 70 -0.88 10.73 -5.99
C VAL A 70 -0.11 9.42 -6.02
N LYS A 71 0.01 8.76 -4.88
CA LYS A 71 0.52 7.40 -4.79
C LYS A 71 -0.66 6.43 -4.75
N VAL A 72 -0.61 5.44 -5.62
CA VAL A 72 -1.63 4.39 -5.71
C VAL A 72 -1.09 3.13 -5.05
N PHE A 73 -1.87 2.59 -4.13
CA PHE A 73 -1.51 1.39 -3.37
C PHE A 73 -2.46 0.26 -3.75
N ILE A 74 -1.89 -0.87 -4.12
CA ILE A 74 -2.66 -2.06 -4.48
C ILE A 74 -2.27 -3.17 -3.51
N PRO A 75 -2.99 -3.29 -2.36
CA PRO A 75 -2.67 -4.31 -1.37
C PRO A 75 -2.79 -5.70 -1.96
N GLN A 76 -1.80 -6.55 -1.71
CA GLN A 76 -1.81 -7.95 -2.15
C GLN A 76 -1.99 -8.13 -3.66
N GLY A 77 -1.70 -7.10 -4.43
CA GLY A 77 -1.97 -7.12 -5.86
C GLY A 77 -3.45 -7.19 -6.23
N ASN A 78 -4.34 -6.96 -5.26
CA ASN A 78 -5.78 -7.02 -5.46
C ASN A 78 -6.31 -5.64 -5.83
N GLN A 79 -6.68 -5.46 -7.09
CA GLN A 79 -7.19 -4.19 -7.60
C GLN A 79 -8.45 -3.72 -6.86
N ASN A 80 -9.27 -4.65 -6.36
CA ASN A 80 -10.49 -4.28 -5.63
C ASN A 80 -10.22 -3.59 -4.30
N LEU A 81 -9.01 -3.74 -3.77
CA LEU A 81 -8.58 -3.10 -2.52
C LEU A 81 -7.74 -1.85 -2.78
N ALA A 82 -7.54 -1.46 -4.03
CA ALA A 82 -6.68 -0.34 -4.38
C ALA A 82 -7.23 0.98 -3.86
N TYR A 83 -6.32 1.85 -3.45
CA TYR A 83 -6.64 3.18 -2.96
C TYR A 83 -5.48 4.12 -3.28
N PHE A 84 -5.67 5.42 -3.04
CA PHE A 84 -4.58 6.38 -3.23
C PHE A 84 -4.50 7.37 -2.06
N MET A 85 -3.35 7.96 -1.93
CA MET A 85 -3.14 9.08 -1.01
C MET A 85 -2.00 10.00 -1.46
#